data_a80ec83b2b906a2478734b9829120bde
#
_entry.id   a80ec83b2b906a2478734b9829120bde
#
_cell.length_a   1.000
_cell.length_b   1.000
_cell.length_c   1.000
_cell.angle_alpha   90.00
_cell.angle_beta   90.00
_cell.angle_gamma   90.00
#
_symmetry.space_group_name_H-M   'P 1'
#
loop_
_entity.id
_entity.type
_entity.pdbx_description
1 polymer ?
#
loop_
_entity_poly.entity_id
_entity_poly.type
_entity_poly.pdbx_seq_one_letter_code
_entity_poly.pdbx_strand_id
1 'polypeptide(L)'
;MRYINLLILTLFFSMIPIYANEIVVDGCTVYFSNLTNKQKDEIIGLRENLLIKSNDIKKQLKTIRIRIQEEMRKENPDWVYMDELNEKFFRLQTQLTNELIKYKKQLEKITYEEYGQLSEAD
;
A
#
# COMPACT_ATOMS: atom_id res chain seq x y z
N MET A 1 -8.70 18.16 20.88
CA MET A 1 -7.55 17.31 20.57
C MET A 1 -7.93 15.91 20.06
N ARG A 2 -8.96 15.25 20.61
CA ARG A 2 -9.42 13.94 20.11
C ARG A 2 -9.94 13.98 18.66
N TYR A 3 -10.57 15.06 18.25
CA TYR A 3 -11.14 15.23 16.90
C TYR A 3 -10.07 15.46 15.81
N ILE A 4 -8.96 16.06 16.16
CA ILE A 4 -7.86 16.32 15.23
C ILE A 4 -7.15 15.03 14.86
N ASN A 5 -6.96 14.12 15.82
CA ASN A 5 -6.38 12.81 15.57
C ASN A 5 -7.28 11.93 14.68
N LEU A 6 -8.59 12.03 14.85
CA LEU A 6 -9.57 11.33 14.01
C LEU A 6 -9.58 11.88 12.58
N LEU A 7 -9.43 13.19 12.40
CA LEU A 7 -9.35 13.84 11.09
C LEU A 7 -8.05 13.49 10.36
N ILE A 8 -6.94 13.43 11.07
CA ILE A 8 -5.64 13.00 10.52
C ILE A 8 -5.70 11.53 10.11
N LEU A 9 -6.35 10.66 10.90
CA LEU A 9 -6.53 9.25 10.59
C LEU A 9 -7.41 9.05 9.34
N THR A 10 -8.50 9.83 9.18
CA THR A 10 -9.36 9.76 8.01
C THR A 10 -8.68 10.32 6.76
N LEU A 11 -7.85 11.34 6.87
CA LEU A 11 -7.03 11.89 5.79
C LEU A 11 -5.96 10.89 5.35
N PHE A 12 -5.32 10.20 6.28
CA PHE A 12 -4.35 9.14 6.00
C PHE A 12 -4.99 7.96 5.26
N PHE A 13 -6.21 7.59 5.61
CA PHE A 13 -6.97 6.53 4.94
C PHE A 13 -7.38 6.87 3.51
N SER A 14 -7.68 8.14 3.24
CA SER A 14 -8.07 8.57 1.90
C SER A 14 -6.87 8.75 0.97
N MET A 15 -5.69 9.06 1.49
CA MET A 15 -4.48 9.25 0.69
C MET A 15 -3.82 7.94 0.24
N ILE A 16 -3.82 6.89 1.07
CA ILE A 16 -3.14 5.63 0.76
C ILE A 16 -3.71 4.93 -0.48
N PRO A 17 -5.04 4.79 -0.68
CA PRO A 17 -5.57 4.16 -1.89
C PRO A 17 -5.31 4.97 -3.17
N ILE A 18 -5.35 6.29 -3.09
CA ILE A 18 -5.10 7.18 -4.23
C ILE A 18 -3.62 7.11 -4.63
N TYR A 19 -2.71 7.13 -3.65
CA TYR A 19 -1.28 7.04 -3.87
C TYR A 19 -0.87 5.70 -4.49
N ALA A 20 -1.45 4.60 -4.03
CA ALA A 20 -1.18 3.27 -4.58
C ALA A 20 -1.67 3.13 -6.02
N ASN A 21 -2.83 3.73 -6.36
CA ASN A 21 -3.38 3.69 -7.71
C ASN A 21 -2.59 4.56 -8.69
N GLU A 22 -2.16 5.74 -8.28
CA GLU A 22 -1.35 6.64 -9.12
C GLU A 22 0.03 6.04 -9.43
N ILE A 23 0.73 5.50 -8.44
CA ILE A 23 2.04 4.87 -8.64
C ILE A 23 1.95 3.68 -9.59
N VAL A 24 0.89 2.88 -9.48
CA VAL A 24 0.69 1.69 -10.32
C VAL A 24 0.28 2.07 -11.75
N VAL A 25 -0.52 3.12 -11.92
CA VAL A 25 -0.99 3.54 -13.25
C VAL A 25 0.10 4.30 -14.01
N ASP A 26 0.70 5.31 -13.40
CA ASP A 26 1.70 6.16 -14.08
C ASP A 26 3.03 5.44 -14.29
N GLY A 27 3.49 4.65 -13.32
CA GLY A 27 4.70 3.85 -13.44
C GLY A 27 4.61 2.81 -14.54
N CYS A 28 3.48 2.14 -14.70
CA CYS A 28 3.28 1.12 -15.72
C CYS A 28 3.15 1.70 -17.13
N THR A 29 2.51 2.85 -17.32
CA THR A 29 2.33 3.44 -18.65
C THR A 29 3.61 3.97 -19.28
N VAL A 30 4.54 4.48 -18.49
CA VAL A 30 5.80 5.06 -19.00
C VAL A 30 6.79 3.99 -19.41
N TYR A 31 6.84 2.86 -18.70
CA TYR A 31 7.85 1.82 -18.94
C TYR A 31 7.39 0.68 -19.85
N PHE A 32 6.10 0.48 -20.04
CA PHE A 32 5.56 -0.63 -20.85
C PHE A 32 5.94 -0.58 -22.32
N SER A 33 6.31 0.57 -22.85
CA SER A 33 6.65 0.72 -24.28
C SER A 33 8.00 0.12 -24.66
N ASN A 34 8.94 0.00 -23.70
CA ASN A 34 10.33 -0.40 -23.96
C ASN A 34 10.72 -1.75 -23.34
N LEU A 35 9.79 -2.44 -22.70
CA LEU A 35 10.05 -3.69 -22.00
C LEU A 35 9.88 -4.91 -22.89
N THR A 36 10.68 -5.95 -22.64
CA THR A 36 10.48 -7.26 -23.27
C THR A 36 9.18 -7.90 -22.78
N ASN A 37 8.66 -8.87 -23.53
CA ASN A 37 7.46 -9.60 -23.12
C ASN A 37 7.64 -10.32 -21.76
N LYS A 38 8.84 -10.85 -21.51
CA LYS A 38 9.18 -11.48 -20.23
C LYS A 38 9.13 -10.49 -19.08
N GLN A 39 9.68 -9.29 -19.27
CA GLN A 39 9.65 -8.23 -18.28
C GLN A 39 8.22 -7.74 -18.00
N LYS A 40 7.40 -7.61 -19.05
CA LYS A 40 5.97 -7.27 -18.91
C LYS A 40 5.23 -8.30 -18.08
N ASP A 41 5.46 -9.58 -18.32
CA ASP A 41 4.82 -10.67 -17.57
C ASP A 41 5.25 -10.66 -16.10
N GLU A 42 6.54 -10.40 -15.82
CA GLU A 42 7.03 -10.26 -14.44
C GLU A 42 6.37 -9.09 -13.72
N ILE A 43 6.24 -7.95 -14.37
CA ILE A 43 5.58 -6.75 -13.79
C ILE A 43 4.10 -7.01 -13.53
N ILE A 44 3.41 -7.67 -14.45
CA ILE A 44 2.01 -8.04 -14.27
C ILE A 44 1.85 -8.97 -13.06
N GLY A 45 2.72 -9.97 -12.92
CA GLY A 45 2.72 -10.88 -11.78
C GLY A 45 2.97 -10.17 -10.45
N LEU A 46 3.93 -9.25 -10.40
CA LEU A 46 4.21 -8.43 -9.23
C LEU A 46 3.02 -7.55 -8.85
N ARG A 47 2.39 -6.95 -9.86
CA ARG A 47 1.21 -6.11 -9.66
C ARG A 47 0.03 -6.91 -9.10
N GLU A 48 -0.23 -8.08 -9.63
CA GLU A 48 -1.30 -8.96 -9.15
C GLU A 48 -1.07 -9.36 -7.70
N ASN A 49 0.15 -9.77 -7.35
CA ASN A 49 0.53 -10.10 -5.99
C ASN A 49 0.34 -8.91 -5.03
N LEU A 50 0.77 -7.73 -5.45
CA LEU A 50 0.58 -6.51 -4.66
C LEU A 50 -0.90 -6.22 -4.43
N LEU A 51 -1.73 -6.33 -5.47
CA LEU A 51 -3.17 -6.08 -5.36
C LEU A 51 -3.85 -7.05 -4.39
N ILE A 52 -3.51 -8.33 -4.45
CA ILE A 52 -4.05 -9.35 -3.54
C ILE A 52 -3.67 -9.04 -2.09
N LYS A 53 -2.39 -8.81 -1.83
CA LYS A 53 -1.88 -8.50 -0.48
C LYS A 53 -2.44 -7.19 0.05
N SER A 54 -2.45 -6.14 -0.78
CA SER A 54 -2.94 -4.83 -0.37
C SER A 54 -4.44 -4.84 -0.09
N ASN A 55 -5.23 -5.56 -0.88
CA ASN A 55 -6.66 -5.70 -0.65
C ASN A 55 -6.96 -6.42 0.66
N ASP A 56 -6.20 -7.47 0.99
CA ASP A 56 -6.34 -8.19 2.25
C ASP A 56 -6.02 -7.29 3.44
N ILE A 57 -4.91 -6.56 3.39
CA ILE A 57 -4.53 -5.61 4.44
C ILE A 57 -5.56 -4.49 4.58
N LYS A 58 -6.06 -3.95 3.48
CA LYS A 58 -7.11 -2.91 3.48
C LYS A 58 -8.40 -3.39 4.13
N LYS A 59 -8.79 -4.64 3.88
CA LYS A 59 -9.95 -5.25 4.55
C LYS A 59 -9.76 -5.35 6.06
N GLN A 60 -8.59 -5.77 6.50
CA GLN A 60 -8.25 -5.85 7.92
C GLN A 60 -8.24 -4.46 8.56
N LEU A 61 -7.66 -3.47 7.90
CA LEU A 61 -7.67 -2.08 8.37
C LEU A 61 -9.09 -1.54 8.52
N LYS A 62 -9.94 -1.79 7.56
CA LYS A 62 -11.34 -1.38 7.60
C LYS A 62 -12.09 -2.02 8.78
N THR A 63 -11.87 -3.31 9.01
CA THR A 63 -12.47 -4.05 10.13
C THR A 63 -12.03 -3.46 11.46
N ILE A 64 -10.75 -3.18 11.63
CA ILE A 64 -10.21 -2.57 12.85
C ILE A 64 -10.80 -1.18 13.07
N ARG A 65 -10.87 -0.38 12.03
CA ARG A 65 -11.47 0.97 12.08
C ARG A 65 -12.92 0.92 12.56
N ILE A 66 -13.71 -0.01 12.03
CA ILE A 66 -15.10 -0.18 12.44
C ILE A 66 -15.19 -0.56 13.93
N ARG A 67 -14.34 -1.48 14.39
CA ARG A 67 -14.28 -1.89 15.80
C ARG A 67 -13.90 -0.75 16.72
N ILE A 68 -12.94 0.08 16.31
CA ILE A 68 -12.56 1.28 17.07
C ILE A 68 -13.76 2.24 17.16
N GLN A 69 -14.46 2.48 16.06
CA GLN A 69 -15.63 3.35 16.04
C GLN A 69 -16.77 2.82 16.91
N GLU A 70 -17.02 1.52 16.90
CA GLU A 70 -18.00 0.87 17.75
C GLU A 70 -17.64 1.02 19.24
N GLU A 71 -16.39 0.82 19.59
CA GLU A 71 -15.91 0.96 20.96
C GLU A 71 -16.01 2.41 21.46
N MET A 72 -15.71 3.38 20.60
CA MET A 72 -15.81 4.80 20.92
C MET A 72 -17.25 5.25 21.20
N ARG A 73 -18.26 4.56 20.68
CA ARG A 73 -19.68 4.87 20.90
C ARG A 73 -20.23 4.36 22.23
N LYS A 74 -19.50 3.48 22.90
CA LYS A 74 -19.92 2.96 24.22
C LYS A 74 -19.77 4.03 25.28
N GLU A 75 -20.63 3.99 26.31
CA GLU A 75 -20.52 4.89 27.45
C GLU A 75 -19.21 4.73 28.22
N ASN A 76 -18.74 3.49 28.35
CA ASN A 76 -17.46 3.15 28.98
C ASN A 76 -16.59 2.38 28.00
N PRO A 77 -15.84 3.07 27.12
CA PRO A 77 -14.95 2.40 26.18
C PRO A 77 -13.85 1.62 26.92
N ASP A 78 -13.53 0.45 26.39
CA ASP A 78 -12.37 -0.31 26.84
C ASP A 78 -11.09 0.27 26.20
N TRP A 79 -10.40 1.11 26.94
CA TRP A 79 -9.21 1.81 26.46
C TRP A 79 -8.05 0.86 26.17
N VAL A 80 -7.91 -0.23 26.93
CA VAL A 80 -6.88 -1.23 26.69
C VAL A 80 -7.13 -1.94 25.36
N TYR A 81 -8.36 -2.32 25.10
CA TYR A 81 -8.76 -2.93 23.84
C TYR A 81 -8.57 -1.98 22.65
N MET A 82 -8.91 -0.70 22.85
CA MET A 82 -8.69 0.33 21.83
C MET A 82 -7.21 0.53 21.50
N ASP A 83 -6.34 0.52 22.51
CA ASP A 83 -4.90 0.62 22.30
C ASP A 83 -4.35 -0.58 21.53
N GLU A 84 -4.82 -1.79 21.83
CA GLU A 84 -4.47 -3.01 21.08
C GLU A 84 -4.90 -2.93 19.60
N LEU A 85 -6.12 -2.46 19.35
CA LEU A 85 -6.64 -2.27 18.00
C LEU A 85 -5.84 -1.23 17.24
N ASN A 86 -5.51 -0.12 17.87
CA ASN A 86 -4.71 0.96 17.29
C ASN A 86 -3.29 0.48 16.94
N GLU A 87 -2.66 -0.28 17.82
CA GLU A 87 -1.36 -0.86 17.60
C GLU A 87 -1.37 -1.84 16.41
N LYS A 88 -2.37 -2.69 16.34
CA LYS A 88 -2.57 -3.62 15.22
C LYS A 88 -2.79 -2.86 13.90
N PHE A 89 -3.54 -1.76 13.97
CA PHE A 89 -3.77 -0.88 12.84
C PHE A 89 -2.45 -0.32 12.28
N PHE A 90 -1.59 0.21 13.13
CA PHE A 90 -0.29 0.75 12.71
C PHE A 90 0.63 -0.33 12.14
N ARG A 91 0.63 -1.53 12.69
CA ARG A 91 1.39 -2.66 12.13
C ARG A 91 0.94 -3.00 10.73
N LEU A 92 -0.37 -3.04 10.49
CA LEU A 92 -0.93 -3.32 9.17
C LEU A 92 -0.62 -2.20 8.17
N GLN A 93 -0.68 -0.95 8.59
CA GLN A 93 -0.28 0.18 7.74
C GLN A 93 1.20 0.10 7.36
N THR A 94 2.06 -0.22 8.31
CA THR A 94 3.50 -0.41 8.07
C THR A 94 3.72 -1.57 7.10
N GLN A 95 2.99 -2.67 7.27
CA GLN A 95 3.07 -3.81 6.37
C GLN A 95 2.66 -3.43 4.95
N LEU A 96 1.58 -2.66 4.79
CA LEU A 96 1.14 -2.17 3.49
C LEU A 96 2.20 -1.28 2.83
N THR A 97 2.76 -0.35 3.58
CA THR A 97 3.84 0.51 3.11
C THR A 97 5.06 -0.30 2.68
N ASN A 98 5.44 -1.30 3.46
CA ASN A 98 6.57 -2.18 3.15
C ASN A 98 6.33 -2.98 1.86
N GLU A 99 5.11 -3.47 1.63
CA GLU A 99 4.76 -4.16 0.38
C GLU A 99 4.85 -3.22 -0.83
N LEU A 100 4.41 -1.97 -0.68
CA LEU A 100 4.54 -0.94 -1.73
C LEU A 100 5.99 -0.61 -2.04
N ILE A 101 6.82 -0.43 -1.00
CA ILE A 101 8.26 -0.16 -1.16
C ILE A 101 8.95 -1.34 -1.86
N LYS A 102 8.65 -2.55 -1.45
CA LYS A 102 9.19 -3.77 -2.05
C LYS A 102 8.81 -3.88 -3.53
N TYR A 103 7.56 -3.62 -3.85
CA TYR A 103 7.08 -3.59 -5.23
C TYR A 103 7.84 -2.56 -6.07
N LYS A 104 7.98 -1.34 -5.56
CA LYS A 104 8.71 -0.28 -6.25
C LYS A 104 10.16 -0.64 -6.50
N LYS A 105 10.84 -1.22 -5.51
CA LYS A 105 12.22 -1.69 -5.66
C LYS A 105 12.35 -2.78 -6.73
N GLN A 106 11.43 -3.74 -6.75
CA GLN A 106 11.41 -4.80 -7.75
C GLN A 106 11.12 -4.26 -9.15
N LEU A 107 10.21 -3.30 -9.25
CA LEU A 107 9.90 -2.63 -10.52
C LEU A 107 11.11 -1.87 -11.06
N GLU A 108 11.79 -1.10 -10.23
CA GLU A 108 13.00 -0.38 -10.59
C GLU A 108 14.11 -1.33 -11.02
N LYS A 109 14.28 -2.45 -10.36
CA LYS A 109 15.28 -3.46 -10.72
C LYS A 109 15.03 -4.03 -12.11
N ILE A 110 13.79 -4.37 -12.44
CA ILE A 110 13.43 -4.89 -13.76
C ILE A 110 13.67 -3.85 -14.84
N THR A 111 13.27 -2.61 -14.62
CA THR A 111 13.46 -1.50 -15.55
C THR A 111 14.92 -1.07 -15.66
N TYR A 112 15.67 -1.11 -14.58
CA TYR A 112 17.09 -0.74 -14.55
C TYR A 112 17.97 -1.74 -15.31
N GLU A 113 17.69 -3.03 -15.26
CA GLU A 113 18.39 -4.06 -16.03
C GLU A 113 18.27 -3.79 -17.54
N GLU A 114 17.13 -3.29 -18.01
CA GLU A 114 16.94 -2.90 -19.40
C GLU A 114 17.78 -1.68 -19.78
N TYR A 115 17.81 -0.64 -18.96
CA TYR A 115 18.63 0.55 -19.19
C TYR A 115 20.13 0.22 -19.16
N GLY A 116 20.56 -0.69 -18.29
CA GLY A 116 21.92 -1.17 -18.21
C GLY A 116 22.34 -1.91 -19.48
N GLN A 117 21.48 -2.72 -20.06
CA GLN A 117 21.73 -3.43 -21.32
C GLN A 117 21.80 -2.49 -22.53
N LEU A 118 20.97 -1.45 -22.55
CA LEU A 118 20.99 -0.43 -23.62
C LEU A 118 22.26 0.43 -23.58
N SER A 119 22.77 0.74 -22.39
CA SER A 119 23.99 1.53 -22.23
C SER A 119 25.25 0.73 -22.55
N GLU A 120 25.24 -0.60 -22.42
CA GLU A 120 26.35 -1.47 -22.82
C GLU A 120 26.37 -1.78 -24.33
N ALA A 121 25.26 -1.58 -25.05
CA ALA A 121 25.14 -1.78 -26.48
C ALA A 121 25.61 -0.57 -27.32
N ASP A 122 25.79 0.58 -26.69
CA ASP A 122 26.36 1.79 -27.28
C ASP A 122 27.89 1.84 -27.10
#